data_4619a3787d557a1dfdeb8464d6c89307
#
_entry.id   4619a3787d557a1dfdeb8464d6c89307
#
_cell.length_a   1.000
_cell.length_b   1.000
_cell.length_c   1.000
_cell.angle_alpha   90.00
_cell.angle_beta   90.00
_cell.angle_gamma   90.00
#
_symmetry.space_group_name_H-M   'P 1'
#
loop_
_entity.id
_entity.type
_entity.pdbx_description
1 polymer ?
#
loop_
_entity_poly.entity_id
_entity_poly.type
_entity_poly.pdbx_seq_one_letter_code
_entity_poly.pdbx_strand_id
1 'polypeptide(L)'
;MEFDPERFIKVCDKLRKYIVPHKTNLNKMRIGNKSDGGYVICEGLPEYDALYSYGSDDQITFEKEFYNKYNKQSYVYDHTVDSITNKPDYLHFFKEGVSNHKTHNMDTVDNHVMRNGHINCKNLFAQIDIEGSEWKILNSNFKTIENFSQIVIEFHLPLDALQIIRAESMFDNVFTFMNERFVCTHIHANNSPIQPWLDTNFPRIFEVTYVRKDLVTTREIEDKPYPIDGLDFACAPGRADLELDYWIEK
;
A
#
# COMPACT_ATOMS: atom_id res chain seq x y z
N MET A 1 10.63 26.27 -13.15
CA MET A 1 11.65 25.20 -13.34
C MET A 1 11.21 24.46 -14.58
N GLU A 2 12.06 24.38 -15.58
CA GLU A 2 11.78 23.59 -16.77
C GLU A 2 11.93 22.08 -16.43
N PHE A 3 11.24 21.23 -17.20
CA PHE A 3 11.32 19.81 -17.03
C PHE A 3 12.72 19.31 -17.42
N ASP A 4 13.34 18.54 -16.53
CA ASP A 4 14.66 17.93 -16.71
C ASP A 4 14.50 16.39 -16.76
N PRO A 5 14.57 15.78 -17.95
CA PRO A 5 14.40 14.34 -18.13
C PRO A 5 15.44 13.51 -17.36
N GLU A 6 16.71 13.94 -17.30
CA GLU A 6 17.76 13.20 -16.59
C GLU A 6 17.49 13.18 -15.09
N ARG A 7 17.05 14.30 -14.53
CA ARG A 7 16.66 14.38 -13.12
C ARG A 7 15.46 13.52 -12.82
N PHE A 8 14.47 13.50 -13.71
CA PHE A 8 13.30 12.64 -13.57
C PHE A 8 13.68 11.16 -13.51
N ILE A 9 14.53 10.69 -14.43
CA ILE A 9 15.05 9.32 -14.45
C ILE A 9 15.77 9.01 -13.13
N LYS A 10 16.63 9.90 -12.64
CA LYS A 10 17.33 9.74 -11.36
C LYS A 10 16.37 9.61 -10.16
N VAL A 11 15.26 10.34 -10.15
CA VAL A 11 14.24 10.21 -9.10
C VAL A 11 13.56 8.83 -9.18
N CYS A 12 13.18 8.37 -10.37
CA CYS A 12 12.60 7.03 -10.55
C CYS A 12 13.57 5.91 -10.12
N ASP A 13 14.83 6.01 -10.48
CA ASP A 13 15.87 5.04 -10.08
C ASP A 13 16.10 5.03 -8.57
N LYS A 14 16.00 6.19 -7.94
CA LYS A 14 16.08 6.31 -6.49
C LYS A 14 14.88 5.67 -5.80
N LEU A 15 13.66 5.87 -6.33
CA LEU A 15 12.46 5.23 -5.82
C LEU A 15 12.54 3.71 -5.87
N ARG A 16 13.06 3.13 -6.96
CA ARG A 16 13.30 1.68 -7.05
C ARG A 16 14.16 1.17 -5.91
N LYS A 17 15.24 1.88 -5.56
CA LYS A 17 16.16 1.48 -4.50
C LYS A 17 15.53 1.46 -3.11
N TYR A 18 14.47 2.25 -2.89
CA TYR A 18 13.74 2.24 -1.64
C TYR A 18 12.77 1.06 -1.49
N ILE A 19 12.21 0.59 -2.61
CA ILE A 19 11.15 -0.43 -2.62
C ILE A 19 11.67 -1.76 -3.19
N VAL A 20 12.80 -2.21 -2.70
CA VAL A 20 13.36 -3.52 -3.06
C VAL A 20 12.63 -4.61 -2.27
N PRO A 21 11.93 -5.53 -2.96
CA PRO A 21 11.25 -6.62 -2.26
C PRO A 21 12.27 -7.62 -1.72
N HIS A 22 11.93 -8.16 -0.54
CA HIS A 22 12.76 -9.16 0.13
C HIS A 22 12.01 -10.49 0.24
N LYS A 23 12.73 -11.56 -0.07
CA LYS A 23 12.36 -12.91 0.32
C LYS A 23 12.52 -13.05 1.83
N THR A 24 11.51 -13.59 2.47
CA THR A 24 11.46 -13.72 3.92
C THR A 24 11.09 -15.16 4.32
N ASN A 25 11.03 -15.43 5.62
CA ASN A 25 10.50 -16.68 6.17
C ASN A 25 8.97 -16.81 6.07
N LEU A 26 8.28 -15.82 5.54
CA LEU A 26 6.82 -15.77 5.44
C LEU A 26 6.36 -16.26 4.07
N ASN A 27 5.23 -16.94 4.02
CA ASN A 27 4.58 -17.28 2.77
C ASN A 27 3.79 -16.09 2.24
N LYS A 28 3.62 -16.00 0.92
CA LYS A 28 2.80 -14.99 0.27
C LYS A 28 1.48 -15.61 -0.18
N MET A 29 0.41 -14.84 -0.11
CA MET A 29 -0.89 -15.15 -0.70
C MET A 29 -1.59 -13.90 -1.17
N ARG A 30 -2.55 -14.04 -2.08
CA ARG A 30 -3.42 -12.96 -2.49
C ARG A 30 -4.71 -12.98 -1.69
N ILE A 31 -5.21 -11.81 -1.31
CA ILE A 31 -6.55 -11.56 -0.75
C ILE A 31 -7.23 -10.50 -1.62
N GLY A 32 -8.54 -10.63 -1.81
CA GLY A 32 -9.36 -9.73 -2.63
C GLY A 32 -9.47 -10.18 -4.08
N ASN A 33 -9.79 -9.27 -4.96
CA ASN A 33 -10.08 -9.56 -6.36
C ASN A 33 -8.85 -10.11 -7.11
N LYS A 34 -9.13 -10.87 -8.19
CA LYS A 34 -8.11 -11.19 -9.22
C LYS A 34 -8.03 -10.09 -10.28
N SER A 35 -8.09 -8.85 -9.84
CA SER A 35 -7.98 -7.61 -10.58
C SER A 35 -7.72 -6.51 -9.57
N ASP A 36 -8.10 -5.27 -9.87
CA ASP A 36 -8.07 -4.16 -8.91
C ASP A 36 -8.80 -4.47 -7.59
N GLY A 37 -8.29 -3.96 -6.47
CA GLY A 37 -8.80 -4.23 -5.12
C GLY A 37 -8.42 -5.59 -4.52
N GLY A 38 -7.43 -6.27 -5.08
CA GLY A 38 -6.81 -7.46 -4.47
C GLY A 38 -5.32 -7.27 -4.30
N TYR A 39 -4.77 -7.72 -3.16
CA TYR A 39 -3.37 -7.47 -2.78
C TYR A 39 -2.69 -8.74 -2.33
N VAL A 40 -1.39 -8.84 -2.59
CA VAL A 40 -0.54 -9.91 -2.06
C VAL A 40 -0.12 -9.56 -0.65
N ILE A 41 -0.36 -10.48 0.29
CA ILE A 41 -0.03 -10.35 1.70
C ILE A 41 0.90 -11.46 2.16
N CYS A 42 1.52 -11.29 3.32
CA CYS A 42 2.30 -12.33 3.99
C CYS A 42 1.46 -13.07 5.03
N GLU A 43 1.65 -14.39 5.10
CA GLU A 43 1.09 -15.29 6.12
C GLU A 43 2.13 -15.67 7.16
N GLY A 44 1.66 -16.25 8.28
CA GLY A 44 2.55 -16.70 9.36
C GLY A 44 2.88 -15.60 10.36
N LEU A 45 2.22 -14.47 10.28
CA LEU A 45 2.30 -13.38 11.24
C LEU A 45 1.47 -13.70 12.51
N PRO A 46 1.74 -13.00 13.64
CA PRO A 46 0.87 -13.08 14.80
C PRO A 46 -0.58 -12.76 14.44
N GLU A 47 -1.51 -13.29 15.24
CA GLU A 47 -2.94 -13.05 15.04
C GLU A 47 -3.23 -11.54 14.99
N TYR A 48 -3.94 -11.11 13.96
CA TYR A 48 -4.31 -9.69 13.82
C TYR A 48 -5.34 -9.27 14.85
N ASP A 49 -5.25 -8.03 15.31
CA ASP A 49 -6.24 -7.43 16.19
C ASP A 49 -7.45 -6.90 15.40
N ALA A 50 -7.21 -6.24 14.29
CA ALA A 50 -8.22 -5.68 13.38
C ALA A 50 -7.61 -5.34 12.00
N LEU A 51 -8.49 -5.16 11.00
CA LEU A 51 -8.18 -4.55 9.71
C LEU A 51 -8.61 -3.08 9.70
N TYR A 52 -7.74 -2.21 9.22
CA TYR A 52 -8.02 -0.83 8.82
C TYR A 52 -7.92 -0.74 7.29
N SER A 53 -9.03 -0.37 6.64
CA SER A 53 -9.09 -0.20 5.20
C SER A 53 -9.40 1.26 4.87
N TYR A 54 -8.53 1.88 4.10
CA TYR A 54 -8.61 3.27 3.69
C TYR A 54 -8.74 3.35 2.17
N GLY A 55 -9.90 3.86 1.69
CA GLY A 55 -10.28 3.87 0.29
C GLY A 55 -10.79 2.50 -0.16
N SER A 56 -12.10 2.32 -0.16
CA SER A 56 -12.72 1.04 -0.54
C SER A 56 -13.74 1.20 -1.66
N ASP A 57 -14.13 2.43 -1.97
CA ASP A 57 -15.35 2.65 -2.74
C ASP A 57 -16.52 1.83 -2.15
N ASP A 58 -17.34 1.18 -2.99
CA ASP A 58 -18.33 0.18 -2.58
C ASP A 58 -17.82 -1.26 -2.76
N GLN A 59 -16.51 -1.46 -2.93
CA GLN A 59 -15.89 -2.77 -3.12
C GLN A 59 -15.22 -3.25 -1.83
N ILE A 60 -15.79 -4.28 -1.21
CA ILE A 60 -15.31 -4.84 0.06
C ILE A 60 -14.87 -6.31 -0.07
N THR A 61 -14.35 -6.69 -1.23
CA THR A 61 -13.92 -8.09 -1.47
C THR A 61 -12.71 -8.43 -0.61
N PHE A 62 -11.78 -7.49 -0.44
CA PHE A 62 -10.61 -7.66 0.42
C PHE A 62 -11.02 -7.87 1.89
N GLU A 63 -11.89 -7.04 2.42
CA GLU A 63 -12.40 -7.11 3.80
C GLU A 63 -13.18 -8.41 4.06
N LYS A 64 -13.96 -8.86 3.08
CA LYS A 64 -14.69 -10.13 3.17
C LYS A 64 -13.76 -11.31 3.24
N GLU A 65 -12.75 -11.37 2.38
CA GLU A 65 -11.77 -12.46 2.38
C GLU A 65 -10.87 -12.40 3.62
N PHE A 66 -10.49 -11.20 4.06
CA PHE A 66 -9.76 -11.01 5.31
C PHE A 66 -10.54 -11.54 6.52
N TYR A 67 -11.84 -11.21 6.62
CA TYR A 67 -12.70 -11.73 7.66
C TYR A 67 -12.83 -13.26 7.59
N ASN A 68 -13.09 -13.80 6.42
CA ASN A 68 -13.22 -15.26 6.22
C ASN A 68 -11.96 -16.01 6.66
N LYS A 69 -10.79 -15.42 6.47
CA LYS A 69 -9.51 -16.02 6.82
C LYS A 69 -9.12 -15.83 8.28
N TYR A 70 -9.27 -14.61 8.80
CA TYR A 70 -8.73 -14.23 10.11
C TYR A 70 -9.80 -14.01 11.17
N ASN A 71 -11.07 -13.95 10.79
CA ASN A 71 -12.22 -13.70 11.69
C ASN A 71 -12.03 -12.41 12.52
N LYS A 72 -11.56 -11.33 11.89
CA LYS A 72 -11.31 -10.04 12.53
C LYS A 72 -12.19 -8.93 11.95
N GLN A 73 -12.58 -8.00 12.82
CA GLN A 73 -13.37 -6.83 12.43
C GLN A 73 -12.58 -5.95 11.45
N SER A 74 -13.31 -5.34 10.52
CA SER A 74 -12.77 -4.38 9.54
C SER A 74 -13.32 -2.98 9.82
N TYR A 75 -12.44 -1.99 9.86
CA TYR A 75 -12.73 -0.57 10.05
C TYR A 75 -12.42 0.14 8.74
N VAL A 76 -13.46 0.47 7.99
CA VAL A 76 -13.39 1.00 6.62
C VAL A 76 -13.67 2.49 6.63
N TYR A 77 -12.76 3.26 6.06
CA TYR A 77 -12.81 4.72 5.98
C TYR A 77 -12.79 5.17 4.52
N ASP A 78 -13.89 5.75 4.09
CA ASP A 78 -14.00 6.35 2.77
C ASP A 78 -14.97 7.54 2.80
N HIS A 79 -14.52 8.69 2.33
CA HIS A 79 -15.34 9.90 2.30
C HIS A 79 -16.03 10.12 0.95
N THR A 80 -15.72 9.31 -0.06
CA THR A 80 -16.22 9.44 -1.43
C THR A 80 -17.57 8.78 -1.64
N VAL A 81 -17.86 7.72 -0.86
CA VAL A 81 -19.14 6.98 -0.91
C VAL A 81 -19.99 7.23 0.32
N ASP A 82 -21.31 7.10 0.16
CA ASP A 82 -22.26 7.34 1.26
C ASP A 82 -22.43 6.15 2.20
N SER A 83 -22.29 4.95 1.67
CA SER A 83 -22.49 3.70 2.41
C SER A 83 -21.91 2.53 1.62
N ILE A 84 -21.68 1.42 2.31
CA ILE A 84 -21.30 0.14 1.69
C ILE A 84 -22.57 -0.69 1.44
N THR A 85 -22.73 -1.13 0.18
CA THR A 85 -23.86 -1.96 -0.24
C THR A 85 -23.77 -3.36 0.41
N ASN A 86 -24.87 -3.80 1.03
CA ASN A 86 -24.93 -5.09 1.74
C ASN A 86 -23.81 -5.25 2.80
N LYS A 87 -23.52 -4.18 3.54
CA LYS A 87 -22.50 -4.14 4.58
C LYS A 87 -22.71 -5.26 5.61
N PRO A 88 -21.72 -6.15 5.83
CA PRO A 88 -21.81 -7.19 6.85
C PRO A 88 -21.54 -6.63 8.25
N ASP A 89 -21.96 -7.37 9.30
CA ASP A 89 -21.87 -6.92 10.70
C ASP A 89 -20.44 -6.75 11.21
N TYR A 90 -19.48 -7.49 10.65
CA TYR A 90 -18.06 -7.39 11.02
C TYR A 90 -17.36 -6.19 10.42
N LEU A 91 -18.02 -5.42 9.55
CA LEU A 91 -17.47 -4.25 8.88
C LEU A 91 -18.07 -2.98 9.47
N HIS A 92 -17.22 -2.11 9.99
CA HIS A 92 -17.55 -0.79 10.50
C HIS A 92 -17.17 0.26 9.44
N PHE A 93 -18.16 0.81 8.77
CA PHE A 93 -17.95 1.84 7.76
C PHE A 93 -18.06 3.23 8.36
N PHE A 94 -17.14 4.11 7.99
CA PHE A 94 -17.13 5.52 8.35
C PHE A 94 -17.02 6.37 7.08
N LYS A 95 -18.02 7.22 6.83
CA LYS A 95 -17.97 8.21 5.75
C LYS A 95 -17.01 9.34 6.12
N GLU A 96 -15.77 8.99 6.28
CA GLU A 96 -14.67 9.87 6.69
C GLU A 96 -13.41 9.40 5.98
N GLY A 97 -12.64 10.34 5.45
CA GLY A 97 -11.36 10.02 4.82
C GLY A 97 -10.20 10.08 5.81
N VAL A 98 -9.02 9.68 5.34
CA VAL A 98 -7.78 9.77 6.11
C VAL A 98 -6.89 10.90 5.60
N SER A 99 -6.26 11.65 6.50
CA SER A 99 -5.38 12.77 6.20
C SER A 99 -4.28 12.89 7.24
N ASN A 100 -3.31 13.79 7.00
CA ASN A 100 -2.27 14.11 7.98
C ASN A 100 -2.71 15.07 9.08
N HIS A 101 -3.93 15.59 9.02
CA HIS A 101 -4.55 16.43 10.05
C HIS A 101 -6.07 16.33 9.99
N LYS A 102 -6.71 16.62 11.11
CA LYS A 102 -8.17 16.59 11.20
C LYS A 102 -8.82 17.75 10.43
N THR A 103 -9.86 17.44 9.67
CA THR A 103 -10.74 18.39 9.00
C THR A 103 -12.21 18.08 9.29
N HIS A 104 -13.15 18.60 8.52
CA HIS A 104 -14.58 18.33 8.69
C HIS A 104 -14.93 16.86 8.40
N ASN A 105 -14.37 16.28 7.35
CA ASN A 105 -14.67 14.94 6.85
C ASN A 105 -13.45 14.04 6.71
N MET A 106 -12.34 14.40 7.34
CA MET A 106 -11.10 13.61 7.34
C MET A 106 -10.44 13.68 8.71
N ASP A 107 -9.82 12.58 9.14
CA ASP A 107 -9.06 12.51 10.38
C ASP A 107 -7.75 11.75 10.17
N THR A 108 -6.91 11.68 11.18
CA THR A 108 -5.62 11.01 11.12
C THR A 108 -5.74 9.52 11.44
N VAL A 109 -4.80 8.71 10.95
CA VAL A 109 -4.70 7.28 11.32
C VAL A 109 -4.63 7.13 12.84
N ASP A 110 -3.84 7.96 13.52
CA ASP A 110 -3.71 7.94 14.99
C ASP A 110 -5.06 8.12 15.69
N ASN A 111 -5.88 9.07 15.22
CA ASN A 111 -7.20 9.32 15.79
C ASN A 111 -8.18 8.19 15.49
N HIS A 112 -8.12 7.60 14.29
CA HIS A 112 -8.94 6.43 13.93
C HIS A 112 -8.62 5.25 14.84
N VAL A 113 -7.33 4.92 15.00
CA VAL A 113 -6.87 3.82 15.88
C VAL A 113 -7.25 4.08 17.34
N MET A 114 -7.10 5.30 17.83
CA MET A 114 -7.47 5.69 19.18
C MET A 114 -8.99 5.60 19.41
N ARG A 115 -9.78 6.14 18.49
CA ARG A 115 -11.26 6.16 18.57
C ARG A 115 -11.86 4.76 18.59
N ASN A 116 -11.27 3.83 17.88
CA ASN A 116 -11.70 2.44 17.83
C ASN A 116 -11.15 1.59 19.00
N GLY A 117 -10.41 2.18 19.94
CA GLY A 117 -9.89 1.49 21.11
C GLY A 117 -8.62 0.65 20.86
N HIS A 118 -7.97 0.79 19.71
CA HIS A 118 -6.84 -0.05 19.29
C HIS A 118 -5.47 0.57 19.55
N ILE A 119 -5.38 1.64 20.33
CA ILE A 119 -4.11 2.36 20.60
C ILE A 119 -3.02 1.47 21.21
N ASN A 120 -3.42 0.43 21.94
CA ASN A 120 -2.51 -0.52 22.59
C ASN A 120 -2.36 -1.84 21.82
N CYS A 121 -3.07 -2.01 20.70
CA CYS A 121 -2.91 -3.17 19.81
C CYS A 121 -1.53 -3.17 19.17
N LYS A 122 -1.01 -4.35 18.86
CA LYS A 122 0.33 -4.51 18.27
C LYS A 122 0.34 -5.23 16.93
N ASN A 123 -0.80 -5.76 16.52
CA ASN A 123 -0.92 -6.56 15.31
C ASN A 123 -2.10 -6.09 14.46
N LEU A 124 -2.19 -4.79 14.19
CA LEU A 124 -3.14 -4.25 13.23
C LEU A 124 -2.70 -4.56 11.79
N PHE A 125 -3.66 -4.69 10.90
CA PHE A 125 -3.42 -4.71 9.46
C PHE A 125 -3.94 -3.42 8.84
N ALA A 126 -3.22 -2.83 7.87
CA ALA A 126 -3.71 -1.73 7.06
C ALA A 126 -3.71 -2.07 5.56
N GLN A 127 -4.81 -1.76 4.89
CA GLN A 127 -4.90 -1.61 3.45
C GLN A 127 -5.11 -0.12 3.17
N ILE A 128 -4.30 0.46 2.28
CA ILE A 128 -4.29 1.90 2.00
C ILE A 128 -4.27 2.10 0.48
N ASP A 129 -5.36 2.64 -0.03
CA ASP A 129 -5.53 2.99 -1.43
C ASP A 129 -6.40 4.25 -1.49
N ILE A 130 -5.77 5.42 -1.53
CA ILE A 130 -6.41 6.72 -1.32
C ILE A 130 -6.01 7.77 -2.36
N GLU A 131 -5.73 7.31 -3.57
CA GLU A 131 -5.63 8.11 -4.77
C GLU A 131 -4.63 9.29 -4.68
N GLY A 132 -3.44 9.01 -4.12
CA GLY A 132 -2.31 9.97 -4.03
C GLY A 132 -2.18 10.68 -2.68
N SER A 133 -3.06 10.42 -1.72
CA SER A 133 -2.95 10.95 -0.35
C SER A 133 -2.01 10.14 0.54
N GLU A 134 -1.56 8.94 0.11
CA GLU A 134 -0.64 8.04 0.82
C GLU A 134 0.64 8.79 1.24
N TRP A 135 1.18 9.58 0.33
CA TRP A 135 2.40 10.37 0.54
C TRP A 135 2.29 11.35 1.70
N LYS A 136 1.16 12.04 1.80
CA LYS A 136 0.93 13.03 2.87
C LYS A 136 0.77 12.36 4.23
N ILE A 137 0.06 11.24 4.26
CA ILE A 137 -0.19 10.49 5.50
C ILE A 137 1.12 9.92 6.03
N LEU A 138 1.88 9.22 5.18
CA LEU A 138 3.14 8.60 5.59
C LEU A 138 4.21 9.64 5.92
N ASN A 139 4.27 10.77 5.20
CA ASN A 139 5.19 11.87 5.51
C ASN A 139 4.87 12.58 6.84
N SER A 140 3.68 12.38 7.41
CA SER A 140 3.34 12.91 8.73
C SER A 140 3.94 12.13 9.91
N ASN A 141 4.55 10.96 9.62
CA ASN A 141 5.17 10.08 10.61
C ASN A 141 4.19 9.75 11.76
N PHE A 142 3.00 9.25 11.43
CA PHE A 142 1.98 8.96 12.43
C PHE A 142 2.46 7.92 13.47
N LYS A 143 2.11 8.15 14.73
CA LYS A 143 2.71 7.44 15.86
C LYS A 143 2.27 5.98 15.96
N THR A 144 1.04 5.68 15.53
CA THR A 144 0.48 4.33 15.60
C THR A 144 0.98 3.41 14.47
N ILE A 145 1.91 3.87 13.61
CA ILE A 145 2.44 3.04 12.53
C ILE A 145 3.01 1.71 13.05
N GLU A 146 3.65 1.72 14.20
CA GLU A 146 4.26 0.52 14.82
C GLU A 146 3.22 -0.43 15.44
N ASN A 147 1.94 -0.04 15.48
CA ASN A 147 0.85 -0.93 15.86
C ASN A 147 0.46 -1.88 14.71
N PHE A 148 0.86 -1.57 13.48
CA PHE A 148 0.59 -2.39 12.31
C PHE A 148 1.69 -3.44 12.14
N SER A 149 1.29 -4.70 12.08
CA SER A 149 2.20 -5.82 11.77
C SER A 149 2.42 -5.97 10.27
N GLN A 150 1.41 -5.61 9.47
CA GLN A 150 1.48 -5.63 8.01
C GLN A 150 0.67 -4.47 7.42
N ILE A 151 1.18 -3.90 6.34
CA ILE A 151 0.55 -2.82 5.59
C ILE A 151 0.66 -3.13 4.11
N VAL A 152 -0.45 -3.07 3.38
CA VAL A 152 -0.45 -3.01 1.91
C VAL A 152 -0.84 -1.60 1.48
N ILE A 153 -0.11 -1.06 0.53
CA ILE A 153 -0.30 0.31 0.06
C ILE A 153 -0.28 0.32 -1.46
N GLU A 154 -1.29 0.92 -2.06
CA GLU A 154 -1.24 1.33 -3.45
C GLU A 154 -0.74 2.79 -3.51
N PHE A 155 0.45 2.98 -4.08
CA PHE A 155 1.06 4.29 -4.24
C PHE A 155 0.69 4.89 -5.59
N HIS A 156 0.18 6.11 -5.57
CA HIS A 156 -0.13 6.90 -6.75
C HIS A 156 0.87 8.04 -6.92
N LEU A 157 1.70 7.97 -7.95
CA LEU A 157 2.58 9.09 -8.29
C LEU A 157 1.79 10.22 -8.95
N PRO A 158 2.22 11.48 -8.77
CA PRO A 158 1.63 12.62 -9.47
C PRO A 158 1.56 12.42 -10.98
N LEU A 159 0.53 12.97 -11.64
CA LEU A 159 0.34 12.90 -13.10
C LEU A 159 1.42 13.62 -13.89
N ASP A 160 2.08 14.60 -13.30
CA ASP A 160 3.07 15.46 -13.94
C ASP A 160 4.48 15.12 -13.44
N ALA A 161 5.36 14.79 -14.37
CA ALA A 161 6.76 14.46 -14.10
C ALA A 161 7.51 15.57 -13.33
N LEU A 162 7.17 16.84 -13.56
CA LEU A 162 7.76 17.95 -12.80
C LEU A 162 7.32 17.95 -11.33
N GLN A 163 6.07 17.51 -11.07
CA GLN A 163 5.59 17.32 -9.68
C GLN A 163 6.32 16.17 -8.99
N ILE A 164 6.66 15.09 -9.70
CA ILE A 164 7.46 13.99 -9.18
C ILE A 164 8.85 14.50 -8.76
N ILE A 165 9.52 15.28 -9.61
CA ILE A 165 10.81 15.88 -9.27
C ILE A 165 10.70 16.79 -8.02
N ARG A 166 9.62 17.57 -7.93
CA ARG A 166 9.39 18.47 -6.77
C ARG A 166 9.07 17.74 -5.49
N ALA A 167 8.50 16.56 -5.60
CA ALA A 167 8.13 15.71 -4.46
C ALA A 167 9.27 14.82 -3.97
N GLU A 168 10.46 14.84 -4.58
CA GLU A 168 11.57 13.94 -4.28
C GLU A 168 11.87 13.87 -2.77
N SER A 169 11.98 15.00 -2.08
CA SER A 169 12.24 15.01 -0.64
C SER A 169 11.12 14.39 0.21
N MET A 170 9.88 14.51 -0.24
CA MET A 170 8.75 13.85 0.42
C MET A 170 8.84 12.33 0.24
N PHE A 171 9.17 11.86 -0.96
CA PHE A 171 9.39 10.44 -1.21
C PHE A 171 10.53 9.87 -0.36
N ASP A 172 11.65 10.60 -0.26
CA ASP A 172 12.78 10.23 0.59
C ASP A 172 12.35 10.07 2.05
N ASN A 173 11.60 11.01 2.58
CA ASN A 173 11.10 10.96 3.94
C ASN A 173 10.18 9.76 4.16
N VAL A 174 9.22 9.53 3.26
CA VAL A 174 8.26 8.44 3.34
C VAL A 174 8.97 7.09 3.33
N PHE A 175 9.83 6.85 2.35
CA PHE A 175 10.50 5.55 2.25
C PHE A 175 11.56 5.34 3.33
N THR A 176 12.24 6.37 3.78
CA THR A 176 13.12 6.29 4.96
C THR A 176 12.31 5.87 6.19
N PHE A 177 11.18 6.55 6.45
CA PHE A 177 10.28 6.24 7.56
C PHE A 177 9.75 4.80 7.51
N MET A 178 9.31 4.34 6.33
CA MET A 178 8.83 2.98 6.13
C MET A 178 9.95 1.96 6.28
N ASN A 179 11.09 2.18 5.61
CA ASN A 179 12.21 1.23 5.61
C ASN A 179 12.96 1.15 6.95
N GLU A 180 12.82 2.12 7.84
CA GLU A 180 13.30 1.98 9.22
C GLU A 180 12.50 0.95 10.02
N ARG A 181 11.21 0.80 9.75
CA ARG A 181 10.24 0.03 10.55
C ARG A 181 9.77 -1.26 9.90
N PHE A 182 9.74 -1.28 8.59
CA PHE A 182 9.16 -2.38 7.80
C PHE A 182 10.17 -2.96 6.82
N VAL A 183 9.85 -4.15 6.34
CA VAL A 183 10.49 -4.81 5.19
C VAL A 183 9.50 -4.81 4.05
N CYS A 184 9.90 -4.31 2.88
CA CYS A 184 9.17 -4.52 1.65
C CYS A 184 9.26 -6.00 1.29
N THR A 185 8.14 -6.69 1.21
CA THR A 185 8.08 -8.13 0.94
C THR A 185 7.51 -8.44 -0.43
N HIS A 186 6.74 -7.53 -1.01
CA HIS A 186 6.12 -7.69 -2.33
C HIS A 186 5.92 -6.35 -3.00
N ILE A 187 5.99 -6.36 -4.33
CA ILE A 187 5.64 -5.24 -5.20
C ILE A 187 4.79 -5.76 -6.36
N HIS A 188 3.86 -4.94 -6.83
CA HIS A 188 3.11 -5.19 -8.05
C HIS A 188 2.83 -3.85 -8.75
N ALA A 189 2.92 -3.80 -10.07
CA ALA A 189 2.63 -2.60 -10.84
C ALA A 189 1.19 -2.62 -11.33
N ASN A 190 0.41 -1.59 -11.01
CA ASN A 190 -0.92 -1.45 -11.58
C ASN A 190 -0.81 -1.08 -13.08
N ASN A 191 -1.37 -1.92 -13.93
CA ASN A 191 -1.39 -1.75 -15.38
C ASN A 191 -2.50 -0.80 -15.89
N SER A 192 -2.90 0.17 -15.05
CA SER A 192 -3.84 1.23 -15.39
C SER A 192 -3.49 1.90 -16.75
N PRO A 193 -4.47 2.48 -17.45
CA PRO A 193 -4.25 3.07 -18.78
C PRO A 193 -3.20 4.18 -18.83
N ILE A 194 -2.76 4.66 -17.70
CA ILE A 194 -1.75 5.71 -17.63
C ILE A 194 -0.38 5.05 -17.59
N GLN A 195 0.21 4.96 -18.75
CA GLN A 195 1.48 4.31 -19.06
C GLN A 195 2.65 4.76 -18.17
N PRO A 196 3.69 3.91 -18.03
CA PRO A 196 4.95 4.31 -17.43
C PRO A 196 5.46 5.61 -18.07
N TRP A 197 6.07 6.43 -17.24
CA TRP A 197 6.60 7.70 -17.66
C TRP A 197 7.83 7.54 -18.52
N LEU A 198 7.80 8.11 -19.75
CA LEU A 198 8.94 8.15 -20.65
C LEU A 198 9.65 6.78 -20.71
N ASP A 199 10.90 6.73 -21.07
CA ASP A 199 11.70 5.49 -21.16
C ASP A 199 12.16 4.93 -19.79
N THR A 200 11.50 5.31 -18.69
CA THR A 200 11.91 4.86 -17.34
C THR A 200 11.39 3.49 -16.96
N ASN A 201 10.36 3.00 -17.62
CA ASN A 201 9.59 1.81 -17.24
C ASN A 201 9.07 1.85 -15.77
N PHE A 202 9.09 2.99 -15.09
CA PHE A 202 8.61 3.12 -13.72
C PHE A 202 7.08 3.20 -13.73
N PRO A 203 6.37 2.30 -13.02
CA PRO A 203 4.91 2.34 -12.96
C PRO A 203 4.46 3.59 -12.21
N ARG A 204 3.38 4.20 -12.68
CA ARG A 204 2.82 5.36 -12.02
C ARG A 204 2.00 4.99 -10.79
N ILE A 205 1.37 3.83 -10.82
CA ILE A 205 0.62 3.25 -9.72
C ILE A 205 1.25 1.90 -9.41
N PHE A 206 1.52 1.65 -8.14
CA PHE A 206 2.14 0.40 -7.73
C PHE A 206 1.76 0.02 -6.30
N GLU A 207 1.55 -1.26 -6.09
CA GLU A 207 1.23 -1.86 -4.81
C GLU A 207 2.51 -2.29 -4.09
N VAL A 208 2.57 -2.07 -2.80
CA VAL A 208 3.69 -2.51 -1.96
C VAL A 208 3.17 -3.16 -0.69
N THR A 209 3.69 -4.35 -0.39
CA THR A 209 3.42 -5.03 0.87
C THR A 209 4.60 -4.86 1.81
N TYR A 210 4.31 -4.34 2.98
CA TYR A 210 5.25 -4.12 4.07
C TYR A 210 4.93 -5.00 5.27
N VAL A 211 5.94 -5.63 5.85
CA VAL A 211 5.84 -6.36 7.13
C VAL A 211 6.77 -5.74 8.14
N ARG A 212 6.31 -5.55 9.38
CA ARG A 212 7.12 -4.97 10.46
C ARG A 212 8.38 -5.80 10.73
N LYS A 213 9.51 -5.14 10.85
CA LYS A 213 10.84 -5.76 10.86
C LYS A 213 11.05 -6.80 11.96
N ASP A 214 10.48 -6.59 13.14
CA ASP A 214 10.59 -7.51 14.28
C ASP A 214 9.89 -8.86 14.05
N LEU A 215 9.01 -8.94 13.04
CA LEU A 215 8.26 -10.13 12.67
C LEU A 215 8.93 -10.94 11.55
N VAL A 216 10.05 -10.46 11.03
CA VAL A 216 10.78 -11.08 9.91
C VAL A 216 12.12 -11.59 10.39
N THR A 217 12.35 -12.91 10.30
CA THR A 217 13.58 -13.55 10.80
C THR A 217 14.67 -13.69 9.74
N THR A 218 14.29 -13.76 8.47
CA THR A 218 15.21 -13.83 7.33
C THR A 218 14.87 -12.75 6.31
N ARG A 219 15.90 -12.13 5.72
CA ARG A 219 15.75 -11.10 4.69
C ARG A 219 16.85 -11.24 3.67
N GLU A 220 16.47 -11.61 2.47
CA GLU A 220 17.32 -11.65 1.30
C GLU A 220 16.62 -10.86 0.19
N ILE A 221 17.35 -10.23 -0.71
CA ILE A 221 16.73 -9.58 -1.87
C ILE A 221 15.97 -10.65 -2.65
N GLU A 222 14.74 -10.37 -3.05
CA GLU A 222 13.94 -11.27 -3.87
C GLU A 222 14.58 -11.39 -5.25
N ASP A 223 14.87 -12.61 -5.69
CA ASP A 223 15.51 -12.90 -6.97
C ASP A 223 14.53 -13.31 -8.08
N LYS A 224 13.26 -13.43 -7.74
CA LYS A 224 12.21 -13.76 -8.71
C LYS A 224 11.75 -12.53 -9.47
N PRO A 225 11.45 -12.67 -10.77
CA PRO A 225 10.83 -11.60 -11.53
C PRO A 225 9.42 -11.30 -11.01
N TYR A 226 8.97 -10.08 -11.23
CA TYR A 226 7.59 -9.64 -11.00
C TYR A 226 6.94 -9.32 -12.35
N PRO A 227 5.64 -9.61 -12.52
CA PRO A 227 4.68 -10.18 -11.54
C PRO A 227 4.96 -11.64 -11.22
N ILE A 228 4.54 -12.10 -10.03
CA ILE A 228 4.66 -13.50 -9.62
C ILE A 228 3.40 -14.27 -10.06
N ASP A 229 3.59 -15.26 -10.92
CA ASP A 229 2.48 -16.08 -11.42
C ASP A 229 1.67 -16.74 -10.29
N GLY A 230 0.35 -16.64 -10.41
CA GLY A 230 -0.61 -17.15 -9.43
C GLY A 230 -0.82 -16.29 -8.19
N LEU A 231 0.00 -15.23 -8.00
CA LEU A 231 -0.18 -14.24 -6.93
C LEU A 231 -0.62 -12.89 -7.48
N ASP A 232 0.06 -12.42 -8.52
CA ASP A 232 -0.24 -11.15 -9.17
C ASP A 232 -1.21 -11.35 -10.32
N PHE A 233 -2.07 -10.38 -10.52
CA PHE A 233 -3.04 -10.33 -11.61
C PHE A 233 -3.18 -8.88 -12.07
N ALA A 234 -3.28 -8.70 -13.37
CA ALA A 234 -3.48 -7.40 -14.00
C ALA A 234 -4.68 -6.64 -13.38
N CYS A 235 -4.44 -5.47 -12.81
CA CYS A 235 -5.49 -4.65 -12.20
C CYS A 235 -6.55 -4.26 -13.23
N ALA A 236 -6.14 -3.87 -14.46
CA ALA A 236 -7.04 -3.61 -15.57
C ALA A 236 -7.18 -4.86 -16.47
N PRO A 237 -8.31 -5.60 -16.42
CA PRO A 237 -8.52 -6.78 -17.22
C PRO A 237 -8.44 -6.48 -18.73
N GLY A 238 -7.89 -7.43 -19.50
CA GLY A 238 -7.73 -7.30 -20.95
C GLY A 238 -6.46 -6.58 -21.41
N ARG A 239 -5.60 -6.21 -20.49
CA ARG A 239 -4.23 -5.71 -20.74
C ARG A 239 -3.22 -6.64 -20.11
N ALA A 240 -2.04 -6.75 -20.72
CA ALA A 240 -0.93 -7.46 -20.11
C ALA A 240 -0.54 -6.78 -18.79
N ASP A 241 -0.14 -7.58 -17.83
CA ASP A 241 0.45 -7.08 -16.60
C ASP A 241 1.81 -6.43 -16.88
N LEU A 242 2.28 -5.57 -15.99
CA LEU A 242 3.55 -4.86 -16.16
C LEU A 242 4.70 -5.67 -15.57
N GLU A 243 5.65 -6.02 -16.41
CA GLU A 243 6.87 -6.70 -15.98
C GLU A 243 7.79 -5.73 -15.24
N LEU A 244 8.34 -6.18 -14.11
CA LEU A 244 9.27 -5.42 -13.28
C LEU A 244 10.66 -6.11 -13.20
N ASP A 245 11.08 -6.79 -14.27
CA ASP A 245 12.36 -7.54 -14.34
C ASP A 245 13.58 -6.66 -14.07
N TYR A 246 13.49 -5.39 -14.38
CA TYR A 246 14.49 -4.37 -14.18
C TYR A 246 14.47 -3.73 -12.78
N TRP A 247 13.47 -4.08 -11.94
CA TRP A 247 13.32 -3.46 -10.62
C TRP A 247 14.45 -3.87 -9.68
N ILE A 248 14.92 -5.08 -9.82
CA ILE A 248 16.02 -5.63 -9.04
C ILE A 248 17.23 -5.70 -9.96
N GLU A 249 18.06 -4.67 -9.96
CA GLU A 249 19.36 -4.72 -10.63
C GLU A 249 20.20 -5.84 -10.01
N LYS A 250 20.67 -6.77 -10.85
CA LYS A 250 21.58 -7.86 -10.47
C LYS A 250 23.00 -7.35 -10.31
#